data_f1e3b51a5028242786ba39012d6d380c
#
_entry.id   f1e3b51a5028242786ba39012d6d380c
#
_cell.length_a   1.000
_cell.length_b   1.000
_cell.length_c   1.000
_cell.angle_alpha   90.00
_cell.angle_beta   90.00
_cell.angle_gamma   90.00
#
_symmetry.space_group_name_H-M   'P 1'
#
loop_
_entity.id
_entity.type
_entity.pdbx_description
1 polymer ?
#
loop_
_entity_poly.entity_id
_entity_poly.type
_entity_poly.pdbx_seq_one_letter_code
_entity_poly.pdbx_strand_id
1 'polypeptide(L)'
;LQRRRQRQMCIRDSNKLEDVNARTKNLHMNDKSKQFNSEKVEILEYLNLIEIANATAYSALERKESRGAHAREDYPERDDANWLCHSLFFKDGNKVSKRDVNLNPKEVEAFKPKARVY
;
A
#
# COMPACT_ATOMS: atom_id res chain seq x y z
N LEU A 1 -1.26 9.61 22.71
CA LEU A 1 -0.07 8.74 22.55
C LEU A 1 -0.17 7.77 21.36
N GLN A 2 -1.34 7.21 21.06
CA GLN A 2 -1.53 6.34 19.88
C GLN A 2 -1.44 7.13 18.56
N ARG A 3 -1.87 8.36 18.53
CA ARG A 3 -1.95 9.20 17.32
C ARG A 3 -0.58 9.61 16.75
N ARG A 4 0.41 9.92 17.56
CA ARG A 4 1.80 10.18 17.11
C ARG A 4 2.49 8.97 16.49
N ARG A 5 2.09 7.75 16.88
CA ARG A 5 2.68 6.50 16.34
C ARG A 5 2.33 6.22 14.90
N GLN A 6 1.10 6.53 14.44
CA GLN A 6 0.67 6.23 13.06
C GLN A 6 1.31 7.16 12.02
N ARG A 7 1.48 8.45 12.31
CA ARG A 7 2.20 9.38 11.41
C ARG A 7 3.66 9.00 11.23
N GLN A 8 4.36 8.70 12.33
CA GLN A 8 5.73 8.21 12.27
C GLN A 8 5.82 6.83 11.61
N MET A 9 4.76 6.02 11.67
CA MET A 9 4.71 4.70 11.05
C MET A 9 4.79 4.79 9.52
N CYS A 10 3.93 5.57 8.86
CA CYS A 10 3.94 5.62 7.38
C CYS A 10 5.25 6.13 6.80
N ILE A 11 5.82 7.22 7.34
CA ILE A 11 7.11 7.77 6.87
C ILE A 11 8.27 6.83 7.25
N ARG A 12 8.27 6.31 8.48
CA ARG A 12 9.30 5.39 8.93
C ARG A 12 9.27 4.06 8.21
N ASP A 13 8.08 3.58 7.85
CA ASP A 13 7.92 2.31 7.14
C ASP A 13 8.30 2.46 5.67
N SER A 14 8.03 3.61 5.01
CA SER A 14 8.54 3.87 3.66
C SER A 14 10.07 3.92 3.62
N ASN A 15 10.72 4.58 4.59
CA ASN A 15 12.18 4.62 4.68
C ASN A 15 12.79 3.23 4.95
N LYS A 16 12.13 2.42 5.78
CA LYS A 16 12.55 1.03 5.99
C LYS A 16 12.40 0.18 4.74
N LEU A 17 11.32 0.37 3.98
CA LEU A 17 11.11 -0.32 2.71
C LEU A 17 12.17 0.06 1.67
N GLU A 18 12.63 1.31 1.63
CA GLU A 18 13.75 1.73 0.78
C GLU A 18 15.05 0.99 1.14
N ASP A 19 15.37 0.86 2.44
CA ASP A 19 16.51 0.07 2.89
C ASP A 19 16.36 -1.41 2.50
N VAL A 20 15.20 -2.00 2.73
CA VAL A 20 14.90 -3.39 2.35
C VAL A 20 15.00 -3.57 0.83
N ASN A 21 14.48 -2.63 0.02
CA ASN A 21 14.60 -2.64 -1.43
C ASN A 21 16.07 -2.58 -1.89
N ALA A 22 16.88 -1.74 -1.24
CA ALA A 22 18.32 -1.66 -1.55
C ALA A 22 19.03 -2.98 -1.24
N ARG A 23 18.69 -3.62 -0.13
CA ARG A 23 19.26 -4.93 0.27
C ARG A 23 18.81 -6.07 -0.63
N THR A 24 17.63 -5.98 -1.25
CA THR A 24 17.12 -6.98 -2.21
C THR A 24 18.07 -7.20 -3.38
N LYS A 25 18.82 -6.17 -3.79
CA LYS A 25 19.82 -6.28 -4.87
C LYS A 25 20.98 -7.23 -4.54
N ASN A 26 21.19 -7.50 -3.26
CA ASN A 26 22.27 -8.39 -2.77
C ASN A 26 21.75 -9.79 -2.42
N LEU A 27 20.52 -10.11 -2.77
CA LEU A 27 19.98 -11.46 -2.58
C LEU A 27 20.76 -12.46 -3.42
N HIS A 28 21.14 -13.55 -2.80
CA HIS A 28 21.77 -14.68 -3.45
C HIS A 28 21.19 -15.98 -2.88
N MET A 29 21.18 -17.00 -3.71
CA MET A 29 20.70 -18.32 -3.37
C MET A 29 21.88 -19.27 -3.14
N ASN A 30 21.96 -19.88 -1.97
CA ASN A 30 23.00 -20.84 -1.63
C ASN A 30 22.68 -22.23 -2.17
N ASP A 31 21.43 -22.65 -2.04
CA ASP A 31 20.98 -23.95 -2.58
C ASP A 31 20.78 -23.86 -4.09
N LYS A 32 21.61 -24.65 -4.85
CA LYS A 32 21.55 -24.74 -6.31
C LYS A 32 20.76 -25.96 -6.80
N SER A 33 20.09 -26.70 -5.91
CA SER A 33 19.30 -27.88 -6.27
C SER A 33 18.14 -27.49 -7.18
N LYS A 34 17.78 -28.42 -8.08
CA LYS A 34 16.64 -28.23 -9.00
C LYS A 34 15.33 -28.80 -8.47
N GLN A 35 15.40 -29.64 -7.43
CA GLN A 35 14.27 -30.34 -6.84
C GLN A 35 14.17 -29.95 -5.36
N PHE A 36 12.94 -29.76 -4.88
CA PHE A 36 12.65 -29.41 -3.48
C PHE A 36 13.45 -28.22 -2.91
N ASN A 37 13.75 -27.23 -3.75
CA ASN A 37 14.50 -26.05 -3.36
C ASN A 37 13.56 -25.03 -2.68
N SER A 38 13.41 -25.14 -1.37
CA SER A 38 12.61 -24.23 -0.55
C SER A 38 13.17 -22.81 -0.53
N GLU A 39 14.50 -22.65 -0.52
CA GLU A 39 15.16 -21.32 -0.56
C GLU A 39 14.78 -20.54 -1.83
N LYS A 40 14.68 -21.24 -2.96
CA LYS A 40 14.20 -20.62 -4.21
C LYS A 40 12.76 -20.13 -4.10
N VAL A 41 11.88 -20.92 -3.49
CA VAL A 41 10.48 -20.55 -3.27
C VAL A 41 10.39 -19.33 -2.36
N GLU A 42 11.10 -19.35 -1.23
CA GLU A 42 11.15 -18.24 -0.28
C GLU A 42 11.65 -16.93 -0.91
N ILE A 43 12.67 -16.99 -1.77
CA ILE A 43 13.16 -15.81 -2.51
C ILE A 43 12.08 -15.28 -3.47
N LEU A 44 11.38 -16.14 -4.19
CA LEU A 44 10.31 -15.72 -5.10
C LEU A 44 9.12 -15.11 -4.34
N GLU A 45 8.72 -15.71 -3.23
CA GLU A 45 7.69 -15.16 -2.35
C GLU A 45 8.10 -13.81 -1.76
N TYR A 46 9.34 -13.68 -1.30
CA TYR A 46 9.88 -12.41 -0.83
C TYR A 46 9.84 -11.32 -1.90
N LEU A 47 10.23 -11.62 -3.14
CA LEU A 47 10.18 -10.66 -4.25
C LEU A 47 8.75 -10.19 -4.53
N ASN A 48 7.77 -11.08 -4.46
CA ASN A 48 6.36 -10.72 -4.61
C ASN A 48 5.86 -9.87 -3.43
N LEU A 49 6.23 -10.25 -2.21
CA LEU A 49 5.84 -9.53 -0.99
C LEU A 49 6.38 -8.10 -0.97
N ILE A 50 7.63 -7.88 -1.37
CA ILE A 50 8.22 -6.55 -1.36
C ILE A 50 7.54 -5.61 -2.37
N GLU A 51 7.09 -6.13 -3.52
CA GLU A 51 6.33 -5.34 -4.50
C GLU A 51 4.98 -4.90 -3.94
N ILE A 52 4.25 -5.81 -3.29
CA ILE A 52 2.96 -5.47 -2.65
C ILE A 52 3.14 -4.53 -1.46
N ALA A 53 4.20 -4.72 -0.67
CA ALA A 53 4.52 -3.82 0.43
C ALA A 53 4.81 -2.40 -0.06
N ASN A 54 5.58 -2.25 -1.14
CA ASN A 54 5.83 -0.95 -1.78
C ASN A 54 4.52 -0.32 -2.27
N ALA A 55 3.69 -1.04 -3.01
CA ALA A 55 2.41 -0.54 -3.50
C ALA A 55 1.51 -0.05 -2.36
N THR A 56 1.47 -0.80 -1.26
CA THR A 56 0.68 -0.45 -0.07
C THR A 56 1.22 0.80 0.62
N ALA A 57 2.53 0.84 0.88
CA ALA A 57 3.17 1.95 1.60
C ALA A 57 3.10 3.26 0.82
N TYR A 58 3.44 3.25 -0.47
CA TYR A 58 3.38 4.45 -1.31
C TYR A 58 1.94 4.94 -1.51
N SER A 59 0.98 4.04 -1.70
CA SER A 59 -0.44 4.42 -1.80
C SER A 59 -0.98 5.00 -0.50
N ALA A 60 -0.59 4.45 0.65
CA ALA A 60 -0.98 4.97 1.96
C ALA A 60 -0.34 6.32 2.27
N LEU A 61 0.93 6.50 1.89
CA LEU A 61 1.65 7.76 2.10
C LEU A 61 1.05 8.89 1.28
N GLU A 62 0.69 8.63 0.02
CA GLU A 62 0.13 9.62 -0.90
C GLU A 62 -1.31 10.01 -0.53
N ARG A 63 -2.11 9.08 0.01
CA ARG A 63 -3.50 9.36 0.39
C ARG A 63 -3.59 10.25 1.62
N LYS A 64 -4.00 11.51 1.41
CA LYS A 64 -4.07 12.57 2.43
C LYS A 64 -5.47 12.67 3.05
N GLU A 65 -5.97 11.56 3.55
CA GLU A 65 -7.26 11.47 4.27
C GLU A 65 -7.22 10.28 5.23
N SER A 66 -8.25 10.14 6.06
CA SER A 66 -8.54 8.95 6.84
C SER A 66 -9.83 8.31 6.34
N ARG A 67 -9.75 7.04 5.85
CA ARG A 67 -10.89 6.32 5.28
C ARG A 67 -10.81 4.83 5.58
N GLY A 68 -11.86 4.27 6.17
CA GLY A 68 -11.88 2.86 6.54
C GLY A 68 -10.78 2.50 7.53
N ALA A 69 -9.97 1.51 7.21
CA ALA A 69 -8.81 1.11 8.02
C ALA A 69 -7.60 2.04 7.85
N HIS A 70 -7.58 2.86 6.79
CA HIS A 70 -6.52 3.85 6.58
C HIS A 70 -6.76 5.05 7.48
N ALA A 71 -5.95 5.20 8.52
CA ALA A 71 -6.03 6.29 9.48
C ALA A 71 -4.72 7.09 9.51
N ARG A 72 -4.84 8.41 9.30
CA ARG A 72 -3.73 9.37 9.36
C ARG A 72 -4.02 10.44 10.37
N GLU A 73 -3.05 10.75 11.22
CA GLU A 73 -3.20 11.80 12.23
C GLU A 73 -3.06 13.20 11.67
N ASP A 74 -2.24 13.34 10.62
CA ASP A 74 -2.06 14.60 9.90
C ASP A 74 -3.28 14.93 9.02
N TYR A 75 -4.10 13.92 8.66
CA TYR A 75 -5.34 14.05 7.91
C TYR A 75 -6.42 13.18 8.54
N PRO A 76 -6.98 13.56 9.73
CA PRO A 76 -7.89 12.70 10.49
C PRO A 76 -9.27 12.54 9.85
N GLU A 77 -9.65 13.47 8.98
CA GLU A 77 -10.97 13.49 8.36
C GLU A 77 -10.98 12.76 7.01
N ARG A 78 -12.17 12.26 6.65
CA ARG A 78 -12.43 11.72 5.32
C ARG A 78 -12.68 12.87 4.34
N ASP A 79 -12.03 12.82 3.20
CA ASP A 79 -12.14 13.84 2.15
C ASP A 79 -12.77 13.24 0.90
N ASP A 80 -14.10 13.31 0.80
CA ASP A 80 -14.83 12.79 -0.35
C ASP A 80 -14.69 13.69 -1.59
N ALA A 81 -14.30 14.97 -1.43
CA ALA A 81 -14.12 15.89 -2.55
C ALA A 81 -12.86 15.55 -3.38
N ASN A 82 -11.76 15.20 -2.71
CA ASN A 82 -10.47 14.98 -3.36
C ASN A 82 -10.03 13.51 -3.41
N TRP A 83 -10.58 12.66 -2.53
CA TRP A 83 -10.11 11.30 -2.31
C TRP A 83 -11.17 10.21 -2.48
N LEU A 84 -12.39 10.53 -2.95
CA LEU A 84 -13.35 9.51 -3.38
C LEU A 84 -12.91 8.91 -4.72
N CYS A 85 -11.76 8.26 -4.72
CA CYS A 85 -11.10 7.70 -5.88
C CYS A 85 -10.29 6.46 -5.51
N HIS A 86 -9.95 5.66 -6.54
CA HIS A 86 -8.99 4.58 -6.41
C HIS A 86 -7.57 5.14 -6.46
N SER A 87 -6.68 4.64 -5.61
CA SER A 87 -5.23 4.85 -5.75
C SER A 87 -4.68 3.77 -6.69
N LEU A 88 -3.94 4.18 -7.71
CA LEU A 88 -3.28 3.29 -8.66
C LEU A 88 -1.78 3.40 -8.44
N PHE A 89 -1.14 2.28 -8.13
CA PHE A 89 0.31 2.21 -7.99
C PHE A 89 0.95 1.68 -9.28
N PHE A 90 2.01 2.36 -9.71
CA PHE A 90 2.83 1.96 -10.85
C PHE A 90 4.23 1.66 -10.36
N LYS A 91 4.71 0.44 -10.61
CA LYS A 91 6.03 -0.03 -10.20
C LYS A 91 7.16 0.84 -10.76
N ASP A 92 7.02 1.31 -12.00
CA ASP A 92 8.00 2.17 -12.64
C ASP A 92 8.01 3.55 -11.95
N GLY A 93 9.07 3.80 -11.19
CA GLY A 93 9.26 5.02 -10.43
C GLY A 93 8.42 5.14 -9.17
N ASN A 94 7.79 4.05 -8.68
CA ASN A 94 6.94 4.03 -7.48
C ASN A 94 5.86 5.14 -7.51
N LYS A 95 5.25 5.33 -8.67
CA LYS A 95 4.30 6.42 -8.91
C LYS A 95 2.90 6.02 -8.48
N VAL A 96 2.22 6.92 -7.79
CA VAL A 96 0.80 6.77 -7.46
C VAL A 96 -0.03 7.76 -8.27
N SER A 97 -1.13 7.31 -8.83
CA SER A 97 -2.12 8.14 -9.50
C SER A 97 -3.53 7.87 -8.98
N LYS A 98 -4.51 8.64 -9.43
CA LYS A 98 -5.92 8.52 -9.04
C LYS A 98 -6.76 8.08 -10.22
N ARG A 99 -7.80 7.31 -9.94
CA ARG A 99 -8.86 6.96 -10.89
C ARG A 99 -10.21 7.12 -10.20
N ASP A 100 -11.15 7.75 -10.85
CA ASP A 100 -12.48 7.99 -10.30
C ASP A 100 -13.23 6.67 -10.00
N VAL A 101 -14.02 6.69 -8.94
CA VAL A 101 -14.92 5.59 -8.60
C VAL A 101 -16.17 5.68 -9.47
N ASN A 102 -16.60 4.57 -10.05
CA ASN A 102 -17.89 4.49 -10.72
C ASN A 102 -19.02 4.45 -9.67
N LEU A 103 -19.69 5.58 -9.49
CA LEU A 103 -20.82 5.72 -8.57
C LEU A 103 -22.19 5.41 -9.22
N ASN A 104 -22.22 5.14 -10.51
CA ASN A 104 -23.43 4.81 -11.27
C ASN A 104 -23.28 3.45 -11.98
N PRO A 105 -23.25 2.35 -11.24
CA PRO A 105 -23.22 1.01 -11.83
C PRO A 105 -24.51 0.73 -12.60
N LYS A 106 -24.42 -0.02 -13.70
CA LYS A 106 -25.60 -0.30 -14.56
C LYS A 106 -26.49 -1.42 -14.04
N GLU A 107 -25.91 -2.38 -13.31
CA GLU A 107 -26.58 -3.65 -12.97
C GLU A 107 -26.86 -3.81 -11.47
N VAL A 108 -26.34 -2.94 -10.63
CA VAL A 108 -26.50 -3.00 -9.17
C VAL A 108 -26.90 -1.63 -8.62
N GLU A 109 -27.60 -1.64 -7.48
CA GLU A 109 -27.97 -0.42 -6.80
C GLU A 109 -26.73 0.34 -6.30
N ALA A 110 -26.71 1.65 -6.53
CA ALA A 110 -25.64 2.52 -6.05
C ALA A 110 -25.91 3.02 -4.63
N PHE A 111 -24.91 2.94 -3.76
CA PHE A 111 -24.99 3.46 -2.40
C PHE A 111 -24.22 4.77 -2.28
N LYS A 112 -24.86 5.77 -1.67
CA LYS A 112 -24.19 7.03 -1.35
C LYS A 112 -23.19 6.83 -0.21
N PRO A 113 -22.05 7.54 -0.25
CA PRO A 113 -21.11 7.55 0.87
C PRO A 113 -21.79 7.97 2.17
N LYS A 114 -21.62 7.19 3.24
CA LYS A 114 -22.13 7.48 4.58
C LYS A 114 -20.99 7.64 5.56
N ALA A 115 -21.18 8.49 6.56
CA ALA A 115 -20.29 8.50 7.72
C ALA A 115 -20.39 7.15 8.45
N ARG A 116 -19.25 6.65 8.94
CA ARG A 116 -19.22 5.43 9.74
C ARG A 116 -19.73 5.74 11.14
N VAL A 117 -20.81 5.07 11.54
CA VAL A 117 -21.38 5.13 12.89
C VAL A 117 -20.98 3.83 13.58
N TYR A 118 -20.42 3.93 14.78
CA TYR A 118 -20.08 2.79 15.64
C TYR A 118 -21.16 2.61 16.71
#